data_6f40901d677709255ddb25283f9c9d12
#
_entry.id   6f40901d677709255ddb25283f9c9d12
#
_cell.length_a   1.000
_cell.length_b   1.000
_cell.length_c   1.000
_cell.angle_alpha   90.00
_cell.angle_beta   90.00
_cell.angle_gamma   90.00
#
_symmetry.space_group_name_H-M   'P 1'
#
loop_
_entity.id
_entity.type
_entity.pdbx_description
1 polymer ?
#
loop_
_entity_poly.entity_id
_entity_poly.type
_entity_poly.pdbx_seq_one_letter_code
_entity_poly.pdbx_strand_id
1 'polypeptide(L)'
;KDGDAVDGIAYVIETYGLIYNKALLNKYFELPDASIKSIDELNNFQALKTAAEEIQAHKDDLGVEGAFTSAGMDSSSDWRFKTHLANLPIYYEYKADGIDSTDAIKGTYLDNYKQIWDLYLNNSTCEPSMISSKTGDDAASEFSLGEAVFYQNGTWAYSDIKDNEVADEDLGMLPIYI
;
A
#
# COMPACT_ATOMS: atom_id res chain seq x y z
N LYS A 1 28.45 7.11 -1.16
CA LYS A 1 29.90 7.37 -1.03
C LYS A 1 30.59 6.11 -0.51
N ASP A 2 31.66 5.72 -1.15
CA ASP A 2 32.60 4.72 -0.62
C ASP A 2 33.81 5.49 -0.07
N GLY A 3 33.87 5.62 1.26
CA GLY A 3 34.83 6.53 1.90
C GLY A 3 34.67 7.97 1.43
N ASP A 4 35.74 8.53 0.84
CA ASP A 4 35.74 9.90 0.28
C ASP A 4 35.34 9.96 -1.20
N ALA A 5 35.15 8.81 -1.87
CA ALA A 5 34.75 8.75 -3.26
C ALA A 5 33.26 9.16 -3.42
N VAL A 6 32.97 9.86 -4.51
CA VAL A 6 31.62 10.22 -4.91
C VAL A 6 31.23 9.30 -6.06
N ASP A 7 30.42 8.27 -5.76
CA ASP A 7 30.04 7.24 -6.73
C ASP A 7 28.81 7.62 -7.55
N GLY A 8 28.09 8.64 -7.09
CA GLY A 8 26.90 9.15 -7.76
C GLY A 8 26.37 10.42 -7.13
N ILE A 9 25.52 11.12 -7.87
CA ILE A 9 24.80 12.31 -7.42
C ILE A 9 23.31 12.00 -7.52
N ALA A 10 22.61 12.07 -6.38
CA ALA A 10 21.14 11.96 -6.38
C ALA A 10 20.55 13.22 -7.02
N TYR A 11 19.68 13.04 -8.01
CA TYR A 11 18.99 14.14 -8.70
C TYR A 11 17.47 14.14 -8.44
N VAL A 12 16.92 13.06 -7.93
CA VAL A 12 15.51 12.91 -7.60
C VAL A 12 15.37 12.07 -6.34
N ILE A 13 14.34 12.35 -5.57
CA ILE A 13 13.90 11.53 -4.42
C ILE A 13 12.51 11.03 -4.75
N GLU A 14 12.36 9.72 -4.82
CA GLU A 14 11.08 9.02 -4.93
C GLU A 14 10.79 8.29 -3.63
N THR A 15 9.55 8.21 -3.27
CA THR A 15 9.09 7.47 -2.09
C THR A 15 7.89 6.60 -2.46
N TYR A 16 7.59 5.62 -1.63
CA TYR A 16 6.45 4.74 -1.79
C TYR A 16 5.69 4.57 -0.48
N GLY A 17 4.43 4.26 -0.59
CA GLY A 17 3.52 4.15 0.54
C GLY A 17 2.20 3.55 0.10
N LEU A 18 1.15 3.96 0.79
CA LEU A 18 -0.22 3.58 0.49
C LEU A 18 -0.97 4.83 0.02
N ILE A 19 -1.17 4.93 -1.30
CA ILE A 19 -1.99 6.00 -1.89
C ILE A 19 -3.44 5.71 -1.52
N TYR A 20 -4.22 6.74 -1.17
CA TYR A 20 -5.62 6.58 -0.81
C TYR A 20 -6.51 7.64 -1.45
N ASN A 21 -7.77 7.26 -1.70
CA ASN A 21 -8.83 8.14 -2.16
C ASN A 21 -9.56 8.75 -0.95
N LYS A 22 -9.37 10.07 -0.74
CA LYS A 22 -9.96 10.81 0.40
C LYS A 22 -11.49 10.79 0.37
N ALA A 23 -12.09 10.92 -0.81
CA ALA A 23 -13.53 10.94 -0.94
C ALA A 23 -14.16 9.62 -0.49
N LEU A 24 -13.60 8.48 -0.93
CA LEU A 24 -14.05 7.16 -0.52
C LEU A 24 -13.76 6.88 0.96
N LEU A 25 -12.57 7.28 1.43
CA LEU A 25 -12.21 7.11 2.83
C LEU A 25 -13.11 7.93 3.77
N ASN A 26 -13.49 9.15 3.38
CA ASN A 26 -14.45 9.96 4.11
C ASN A 26 -15.84 9.31 4.15
N LYS A 27 -16.31 8.69 3.04
CA LYS A 27 -17.56 7.92 3.07
C LYS A 27 -17.51 6.78 4.08
N TYR A 28 -16.38 6.07 4.15
CA TYR A 28 -16.18 5.03 5.16
C TYR A 28 -16.23 5.61 6.59
N PHE A 29 -15.58 6.72 6.88
CA PHE A 29 -15.62 7.35 8.21
C PHE A 29 -17.03 7.77 8.64
N GLU A 30 -17.93 8.01 7.69
CA GLU A 30 -19.33 8.37 7.95
C GLU A 30 -20.22 7.15 8.21
N LEU A 31 -19.78 5.93 7.94
CA LEU A 31 -20.57 4.74 8.27
C LEU A 31 -20.84 4.67 9.78
N PRO A 32 -22.09 4.33 10.19
CA PRO A 32 -22.46 4.32 11.62
C PRO A 32 -21.60 3.38 12.46
N ASP A 33 -21.17 2.28 11.89
CA ASP A 33 -20.42 1.20 12.52
C ASP A 33 -18.92 1.19 12.21
N ALA A 34 -18.41 2.17 11.43
CA ALA A 34 -16.99 2.30 11.21
C ALA A 34 -16.25 2.50 12.55
N SER A 35 -15.21 1.71 12.77
CA SER A 35 -14.38 1.79 13.98
C SER A 35 -13.38 2.93 13.92
N ILE A 36 -12.96 3.32 12.72
CA ILE A 36 -12.03 4.43 12.45
C ILE A 36 -12.85 5.59 11.88
N LYS A 37 -12.68 6.78 12.44
CA LYS A 37 -13.52 7.95 12.10
C LYS A 37 -12.75 9.11 11.44
N SER A 38 -11.43 9.00 11.35
CA SER A 38 -10.60 10.05 10.74
C SER A 38 -9.28 9.48 10.21
N ILE A 39 -8.66 10.25 9.29
CA ILE A 39 -7.34 9.90 8.75
C ILE A 39 -6.27 9.87 9.84
N ASP A 40 -6.37 10.70 10.87
CA ASP A 40 -5.40 10.76 11.97
C ASP A 40 -5.39 9.49 12.82
N GLU A 41 -6.47 8.72 12.81
CA GLU A 41 -6.55 7.43 13.48
C GLU A 41 -5.88 6.30 12.67
N LEU A 42 -5.69 6.47 11.36
CA LEU A 42 -4.95 5.53 10.50
C LEU A 42 -3.43 5.69 10.65
N ASN A 43 -2.91 5.47 11.85
CA ASN A 43 -1.52 5.76 12.20
C ASN A 43 -0.69 4.52 12.59
N ASN A 44 -1.24 3.33 12.42
CA ASN A 44 -0.57 2.05 12.70
C ASN A 44 -1.21 0.90 11.91
N PHE A 45 -0.54 -0.27 11.89
CA PHE A 45 -0.99 -1.44 11.15
C PHE A 45 -2.39 -1.93 11.60
N GLN A 46 -2.67 -1.95 12.90
CA GLN A 46 -3.95 -2.46 13.39
C GLN A 46 -5.12 -1.56 12.99
N ALA A 47 -4.94 -0.24 13.02
CA ALA A 47 -5.96 0.71 12.56
C ALA A 47 -6.21 0.56 11.04
N LEU A 48 -5.14 0.43 10.24
CA LEU A 48 -5.26 0.19 8.80
C LEU A 48 -5.96 -1.15 8.52
N LYS A 49 -5.61 -2.21 9.26
CA LYS A 49 -6.24 -3.52 9.14
C LYS A 49 -7.75 -3.45 9.43
N THR A 50 -8.12 -2.82 10.53
CA THR A 50 -9.53 -2.63 10.89
C THR A 50 -10.29 -1.89 9.80
N ALA A 51 -9.77 -0.74 9.34
CA ALA A 51 -10.41 0.04 8.30
C ALA A 51 -10.55 -0.74 6.98
N ALA A 52 -9.50 -1.45 6.56
CA ALA A 52 -9.53 -2.21 5.31
C ALA A 52 -10.52 -3.38 5.37
N GLU A 53 -10.60 -4.11 6.48
CA GLU A 53 -11.54 -5.21 6.67
C GLU A 53 -12.99 -4.70 6.71
N GLU A 54 -13.24 -3.55 7.36
CA GLU A 54 -14.56 -2.91 7.39
C GLU A 54 -14.96 -2.35 6.01
N ILE A 55 -14.05 -1.69 5.29
CA ILE A 55 -14.27 -1.24 3.92
C ILE A 55 -14.62 -2.42 3.00
N GLN A 56 -13.87 -3.53 3.11
CA GLN A 56 -14.14 -4.73 2.33
C GLN A 56 -15.53 -5.33 2.64
N ALA A 57 -15.93 -5.31 3.90
CA ALA A 57 -17.24 -5.79 4.32
C ALA A 57 -18.40 -4.90 3.83
N HIS A 58 -18.16 -3.59 3.70
CA HIS A 58 -19.13 -2.58 3.25
C HIS A 58 -18.90 -2.11 1.81
N LYS A 59 -18.19 -2.88 1.00
CA LYS A 59 -17.80 -2.46 -0.36
C LYS A 59 -19.00 -2.06 -1.23
N ASP A 60 -20.13 -2.76 -1.10
CA ASP A 60 -21.34 -2.46 -1.85
C ASP A 60 -21.96 -1.12 -1.41
N ASP A 61 -21.96 -0.81 -0.11
CA ASP A 61 -22.47 0.46 0.44
C ASP A 61 -21.57 1.64 0.04
N LEU A 62 -20.27 1.40 -0.06
CA LEU A 62 -19.28 2.40 -0.43
C LEU A 62 -19.16 2.59 -1.96
N GLY A 63 -19.67 1.63 -2.74
CA GLY A 63 -19.58 1.62 -4.20
C GLY A 63 -18.18 1.32 -4.70
N VAL A 64 -17.46 0.42 -4.02
CA VAL A 64 -16.13 -0.05 -4.40
C VAL A 64 -16.13 -1.56 -4.64
N GLU A 65 -15.09 -2.06 -5.32
CA GLU A 65 -14.88 -3.50 -5.52
C GLU A 65 -14.00 -4.11 -4.40
N GLY A 66 -13.19 -3.29 -3.75
CA GLY A 66 -12.33 -3.72 -2.65
C GLY A 66 -11.70 -2.58 -1.87
N ALA A 67 -11.14 -2.89 -0.70
CA ALA A 67 -10.38 -1.91 0.07
C ALA A 67 -9.07 -1.54 -0.64
N PHE A 68 -8.33 -2.54 -1.12
CA PHE A 68 -7.10 -2.37 -1.91
C PHE A 68 -7.33 -2.69 -3.38
N THR A 69 -6.56 -2.06 -4.26
CA THR A 69 -6.43 -2.52 -5.64
C THR A 69 -5.95 -3.96 -5.68
N SER A 70 -6.18 -4.65 -6.81
CA SER A 70 -5.48 -5.89 -7.11
C SER A 70 -3.97 -5.62 -7.08
N ALA A 71 -3.20 -6.46 -6.51
CA ALA A 71 -1.80 -6.18 -6.22
C ALA A 71 -0.88 -6.04 -7.44
N GLY A 72 -1.39 -6.24 -8.66
CA GLY A 72 -0.55 -6.25 -9.85
C GLY A 72 0.56 -7.30 -9.73
N MET A 73 0.20 -8.54 -9.43
CA MET A 73 1.17 -9.60 -9.12
C MET A 73 1.59 -10.44 -10.34
N ASP A 74 1.36 -9.93 -11.54
CA ASP A 74 1.99 -10.51 -12.71
C ASP A 74 3.53 -10.36 -12.66
N SER A 75 4.24 -11.09 -13.49
CA SER A 75 5.72 -11.14 -13.44
C SER A 75 6.41 -9.79 -13.69
N SER A 76 5.71 -8.81 -14.26
CA SER A 76 6.23 -7.46 -14.51
C SER A 76 6.04 -6.50 -13.35
N SER A 77 5.08 -6.77 -12.45
CA SER A 77 4.60 -5.82 -11.45
C SER A 77 4.74 -6.30 -9.99
N ASP A 78 5.06 -7.56 -9.76
CA ASP A 78 5.13 -8.18 -8.44
C ASP A 78 6.24 -7.63 -7.52
N TRP A 79 7.17 -6.85 -8.07
CA TRP A 79 8.26 -6.22 -7.33
C TRP A 79 7.78 -5.30 -6.19
N ARG A 80 6.55 -4.73 -6.29
CA ARG A 80 5.96 -3.93 -5.21
C ARG A 80 5.83 -4.74 -3.92
N PHE A 81 5.36 -5.97 -4.03
CA PHE A 81 5.22 -6.89 -2.91
C PHE A 81 6.56 -7.47 -2.47
N LYS A 82 7.40 -7.87 -3.43
CA LYS A 82 8.70 -8.50 -3.16
C LYS A 82 9.73 -7.54 -2.56
N THR A 83 9.68 -6.24 -2.92
CA THR A 83 10.69 -5.27 -2.49
C THR A 83 10.12 -4.21 -1.56
N HIS A 84 9.14 -3.42 -1.97
CA HIS A 84 8.62 -2.33 -1.13
C HIS A 84 8.12 -2.82 0.21
N LEU A 85 7.28 -3.86 0.22
CA LEU A 85 6.74 -4.40 1.48
C LEU A 85 7.79 -5.19 2.27
N ALA A 86 8.74 -5.85 1.61
CA ALA A 86 9.82 -6.60 2.27
C ALA A 86 10.87 -5.69 2.91
N ASN A 87 11.10 -4.49 2.36
CA ASN A 87 12.09 -3.56 2.89
C ASN A 87 11.80 -3.13 4.33
N LEU A 88 10.54 -2.98 4.72
CA LEU A 88 10.19 -2.55 6.08
C LEU A 88 10.54 -3.57 7.16
N PRO A 89 10.15 -4.85 7.06
CA PRO A 89 10.60 -5.89 7.99
C PRO A 89 12.12 -5.96 8.13
N ILE A 90 12.85 -5.84 7.01
CA ILE A 90 14.32 -5.84 7.00
C ILE A 90 14.86 -4.58 7.70
N TYR A 91 14.31 -3.41 7.41
CA TYR A 91 14.69 -2.16 8.07
C TYR A 91 14.50 -2.22 9.58
N TYR A 92 13.36 -2.73 10.05
CA TYR A 92 13.09 -2.86 11.47
C TYR A 92 14.02 -3.87 12.16
N GLU A 93 14.38 -4.95 11.47
CA GLU A 93 15.39 -5.90 11.96
C GLU A 93 16.74 -5.23 12.13
N TYR A 94 17.21 -4.49 11.12
CA TYR A 94 18.47 -3.75 11.19
C TYR A 94 18.47 -2.72 12.32
N LYS A 95 17.36 -1.99 12.46
CA LYS A 95 17.18 -1.00 13.53
C LYS A 95 17.20 -1.63 14.92
N ALA A 96 16.56 -2.78 15.10
CA ALA A 96 16.52 -3.51 16.35
C ALA A 96 17.90 -4.08 16.71
N ASP A 97 18.64 -4.55 15.72
CA ASP A 97 20.00 -5.10 15.89
C ASP A 97 21.09 -4.02 15.98
N GLY A 98 20.78 -2.76 15.63
CA GLY A 98 21.76 -1.67 15.61
C GLY A 98 22.84 -1.84 14.54
N ILE A 99 22.48 -2.37 13.35
CA ILE A 99 23.38 -2.66 12.24
C ILE A 99 22.94 -1.94 10.97
N ASP A 100 23.88 -1.69 10.06
CA ASP A 100 23.62 -1.07 8.74
C ASP A 100 23.68 -2.08 7.60
N SER A 101 24.28 -3.25 7.84
CA SER A 101 24.41 -4.32 6.85
C SER A 101 24.56 -5.68 7.53
N THR A 102 24.26 -6.74 6.78
CA THR A 102 24.46 -8.14 7.21
C THR A 102 24.64 -9.06 6.01
N ASP A 103 25.38 -10.16 6.18
CA ASP A 103 25.48 -11.20 5.15
C ASP A 103 24.20 -12.04 5.04
N ALA A 104 23.36 -12.05 6.09
CA ALA A 104 22.09 -12.77 6.09
C ALA A 104 21.11 -12.14 7.09
N ILE A 105 19.87 -11.92 6.63
CA ILE A 105 18.76 -11.49 7.50
C ILE A 105 18.29 -12.65 8.38
N LYS A 106 17.83 -12.32 9.60
CA LYS A 106 17.30 -13.31 10.57
C LYS A 106 15.84 -13.68 10.32
N GLY A 107 15.09 -12.76 9.71
CA GLY A 107 13.65 -12.90 9.52
C GLY A 107 12.84 -12.57 10.78
N THR A 108 13.38 -11.71 11.66
CA THR A 108 12.73 -11.32 12.92
C THR A 108 11.29 -10.82 12.75
N TYR A 109 11.02 -10.12 11.64
CA TYR A 109 9.70 -9.54 11.33
C TYR A 109 8.97 -10.27 10.19
N LEU A 110 9.25 -11.56 9.97
CA LEU A 110 8.63 -12.35 8.90
C LEU A 110 7.11 -12.47 9.08
N ASP A 111 6.63 -12.61 10.32
CA ASP A 111 5.20 -12.67 10.62
C ASP A 111 4.49 -11.34 10.31
N ASN A 112 5.15 -10.20 10.56
CA ASN A 112 4.63 -8.90 10.15
C ASN A 112 4.52 -8.79 8.62
N TYR A 113 5.54 -9.26 7.90
CA TYR A 113 5.51 -9.31 6.44
C TYR A 113 4.35 -10.16 5.91
N LYS A 114 4.15 -11.33 6.52
CA LYS A 114 2.99 -12.19 6.18
C LYS A 114 1.66 -11.48 6.44
N GLN A 115 1.52 -10.78 7.56
CA GLN A 115 0.29 -10.03 7.88
C GLN A 115 -0.01 -8.92 6.87
N ILE A 116 1.03 -8.23 6.36
CA ILE A 116 0.86 -7.24 5.28
C ILE A 116 0.32 -7.91 4.02
N TRP A 117 0.90 -9.04 3.60
CA TRP A 117 0.42 -9.80 2.46
C TRP A 117 -1.03 -10.24 2.63
N ASP A 118 -1.34 -10.87 3.77
CA ASP A 118 -2.69 -11.34 4.07
C ASP A 118 -3.70 -10.17 4.03
N LEU A 119 -3.34 -9.02 4.58
CA LEU A 119 -4.20 -7.85 4.59
C LEU A 119 -4.52 -7.37 3.17
N TYR A 120 -3.51 -7.18 2.34
CA TYR A 120 -3.70 -6.63 1.01
C TYR A 120 -4.38 -7.61 0.06
N LEU A 121 -4.01 -8.90 0.13
CA LEU A 121 -4.57 -9.90 -0.77
C LEU A 121 -6.02 -10.27 -0.44
N ASN A 122 -6.38 -10.32 0.85
CA ASN A 122 -7.72 -10.72 1.27
C ASN A 122 -8.75 -9.58 1.20
N ASN A 123 -8.30 -8.34 1.03
CA ASN A 123 -9.18 -7.16 0.96
C ASN A 123 -9.00 -6.40 -0.36
N SER A 124 -8.66 -7.10 -1.43
CA SER A 124 -8.45 -6.50 -2.75
C SER A 124 -9.72 -6.53 -3.61
N THR A 125 -9.67 -5.82 -4.74
CA THR A 125 -10.73 -5.77 -5.77
C THR A 125 -11.00 -7.11 -6.43
N CYS A 126 -10.11 -8.09 -6.30
CA CYS A 126 -10.29 -9.42 -6.88
C CYS A 126 -9.97 -10.53 -5.89
N GLU A 127 -10.50 -11.71 -6.13
CA GLU A 127 -10.21 -12.92 -5.35
C GLU A 127 -8.69 -13.24 -5.36
N PRO A 128 -8.12 -13.72 -4.23
CA PRO A 128 -6.69 -14.06 -4.15
C PRO A 128 -6.18 -15.01 -5.24
N SER A 129 -7.04 -15.90 -5.73
CA SER A 129 -6.73 -16.83 -6.82
C SER A 129 -6.51 -16.16 -8.17
N MET A 130 -7.01 -14.95 -8.35
CA MET A 130 -6.93 -14.18 -9.60
C MET A 130 -5.79 -13.16 -9.62
N ILE A 131 -5.18 -12.88 -8.47
CA ILE A 131 -4.18 -11.80 -8.32
C ILE A 131 -2.96 -11.98 -9.24
N SER A 132 -2.53 -13.23 -9.49
CA SER A 132 -1.40 -13.50 -10.37
C SER A 132 -1.64 -13.17 -11.85
N SER A 133 -2.89 -12.97 -12.27
CA SER A 133 -3.26 -12.53 -13.61
C SER A 133 -3.42 -11.02 -13.74
N LYS A 134 -3.40 -10.29 -12.63
CA LYS A 134 -3.58 -8.85 -12.58
C LYS A 134 -2.25 -8.12 -12.78
N THR A 135 -2.26 -7.14 -13.69
CA THR A 135 -1.11 -6.31 -14.05
C THR A 135 -1.02 -5.05 -13.18
N GLY A 136 0.10 -4.33 -13.27
CA GLY A 136 0.22 -3.01 -12.67
C GLY A 136 -0.76 -1.99 -13.26
N ASP A 137 -1.07 -2.12 -14.55
CA ASP A 137 -2.03 -1.26 -15.25
C ASP A 137 -3.47 -1.54 -14.78
N ASP A 138 -3.82 -2.80 -14.49
CA ASP A 138 -5.10 -3.14 -13.87
C ASP A 138 -5.24 -2.45 -12.51
N ALA A 139 -4.22 -2.55 -11.65
CA ALA A 139 -4.23 -1.94 -10.32
C ALA A 139 -4.32 -0.40 -10.38
N ALA A 140 -3.62 0.24 -11.32
CA ALA A 140 -3.71 1.68 -11.53
C ALA A 140 -5.10 2.10 -12.03
N SER A 141 -5.69 1.33 -12.95
CA SER A 141 -7.04 1.57 -13.47
C SER A 141 -8.10 1.42 -12.40
N GLU A 142 -8.05 0.36 -11.61
CA GLU A 142 -8.97 0.11 -10.48
C GLU A 142 -8.99 1.30 -9.50
N PHE A 143 -7.82 1.84 -9.16
CA PHE A 143 -7.75 3.02 -8.30
C PHE A 143 -8.27 4.28 -9.00
N SER A 144 -7.86 4.52 -10.24
CA SER A 144 -8.23 5.72 -11.01
C SER A 144 -9.73 5.82 -11.28
N LEU A 145 -10.40 4.67 -11.39
CA LEU A 145 -11.85 4.57 -11.60
C LEU A 145 -12.64 4.59 -10.27
N GLY A 146 -11.96 4.67 -9.12
CA GLY A 146 -12.60 4.69 -7.81
C GLY A 146 -13.13 3.32 -7.37
N GLU A 147 -12.61 2.23 -7.92
CA GLU A 147 -13.00 0.86 -7.56
C GLU A 147 -12.32 0.37 -6.27
N ALA A 148 -11.28 1.07 -5.80
CA ALA A 148 -10.58 0.77 -4.56
C ALA A 148 -10.26 2.04 -3.76
N VAL A 149 -10.18 1.89 -2.43
CA VAL A 149 -9.84 2.98 -1.52
C VAL A 149 -8.32 3.19 -1.43
N PHE A 150 -7.56 2.10 -1.46
CA PHE A 150 -6.11 2.09 -1.25
C PHE A 150 -5.35 1.48 -2.44
N TYR A 151 -4.22 2.11 -2.78
CA TYR A 151 -3.29 1.66 -3.82
C TYR A 151 -1.85 1.71 -3.34
N GLN A 152 -1.23 0.56 -3.11
CA GLN A 152 0.18 0.50 -2.71
C GLN A 152 1.07 0.75 -3.92
N ASN A 153 1.70 1.92 -3.96
CA ASN A 153 2.64 2.29 -5.01
C ASN A 153 3.52 3.48 -4.56
N GLY A 154 4.33 4.00 -5.47
CA GLY A 154 5.19 5.14 -5.22
C GLY A 154 4.66 6.46 -5.80
N THR A 155 5.36 7.54 -5.50
CA THR A 155 5.00 8.89 -5.98
C THR A 155 5.02 9.02 -7.51
N TRP A 156 5.73 8.15 -8.21
CA TRP A 156 5.73 8.06 -9.68
C TRP A 156 4.37 7.65 -10.26
N ALA A 157 3.56 6.88 -9.50
CA ALA A 157 2.24 6.45 -9.94
C ALA A 157 1.25 7.61 -10.13
N TYR A 158 1.56 8.80 -9.61
CA TYR A 158 0.72 9.97 -9.81
C TYR A 158 0.47 10.28 -11.30
N SER A 159 1.46 10.09 -12.15
CA SER A 159 1.30 10.28 -13.60
C SER A 159 0.26 9.36 -14.23
N ASP A 160 0.05 8.18 -13.66
CA ASP A 160 -0.82 7.14 -14.20
C ASP A 160 -2.26 7.25 -13.66
N ILE A 161 -2.43 7.90 -12.49
CA ILE A 161 -3.72 7.97 -11.79
C ILE A 161 -4.38 9.36 -11.80
N LYS A 162 -3.64 10.41 -12.14
CA LYS A 162 -4.17 11.78 -12.20
C LYS A 162 -5.14 11.97 -13.37
N ASP A 163 -5.94 13.03 -13.29
CA ASP A 163 -6.86 13.45 -14.37
C ASP A 163 -7.88 12.36 -14.78
N ASN A 164 -8.27 11.50 -13.82
CA ASN A 164 -9.27 10.44 -13.98
C ASN A 164 -10.52 10.70 -13.11
N GLU A 165 -11.28 9.64 -12.78
CA GLU A 165 -12.48 9.75 -11.94
C GLU A 165 -12.16 10.20 -10.51
N VAL A 166 -10.97 9.88 -10.00
CA VAL A 166 -10.48 10.37 -8.71
C VAL A 166 -9.84 11.75 -8.91
N ALA A 167 -10.43 12.78 -8.31
CA ALA A 167 -9.90 14.13 -8.40
C ALA A 167 -8.53 14.25 -7.70
N ASP A 168 -7.64 15.10 -8.22
CA ASP A 168 -6.29 15.28 -7.67
C ASP A 168 -6.30 15.73 -6.20
N GLU A 169 -7.24 16.58 -5.80
CA GLU A 169 -7.41 17.00 -4.41
C GLU A 169 -7.82 15.85 -3.47
N ASP A 170 -8.39 14.78 -4.01
CA ASP A 170 -8.77 13.59 -3.25
C ASP A 170 -7.65 12.55 -3.13
N LEU A 171 -6.48 12.80 -3.71
CA LEU A 171 -5.33 11.95 -3.53
C LEU A 171 -4.61 12.25 -2.21
N GLY A 172 -4.25 11.19 -1.49
CA GLY A 172 -3.43 11.26 -0.29
C GLY A 172 -2.47 10.08 -0.22
N MET A 173 -1.51 10.10 0.72
CA MET A 173 -0.56 9.02 0.90
C MET A 173 -0.28 8.77 2.38
N LEU A 174 -0.36 7.50 2.79
CA LEU A 174 0.02 7.00 4.11
C LEU A 174 1.35 6.24 4.03
N PRO A 175 2.10 6.18 5.14
CA PRO A 175 3.21 5.23 5.23
C PRO A 175 2.71 3.79 5.16
N ILE A 176 3.59 2.85 4.80
CA ILE A 176 3.33 1.43 5.00
C ILE A 176 3.58 1.10 6.47
N TYR A 177 2.62 0.46 7.10
CA TYR A 177 2.70 0.01 8.50
C TYR A 177 3.00 -1.49 8.57
N ILE A 178 3.68 -1.90 9.66
CA ILE A 178 3.94 -3.32 9.97
C ILE A 178 3.60 -3.65 11.43
#